data_81142ca2b373f571b4b1222d29cdec30
#
_entry.id   81142ca2b373f571b4b1222d29cdec30
#
_cell.length_a   1.000
_cell.length_b   1.000
_cell.length_c   1.000
_cell.angle_alpha   90.00
_cell.angle_beta   90.00
_cell.angle_gamma   90.00
#
_symmetry.space_group_name_H-M   'P 1'
#
loop_
_entity.id
_entity.type
_entity.pdbx_description
1 polymer ?
#
loop_
_entity_poly.entity_id
_entity_poly.type
_entity_poly.pdbx_seq_one_letter_code
_entity_poly.pdbx_strand_id
1 'polypeptide(L)'
;AVLIGKTWHIPENAEKPARSNGKKTPVKTLLSVLQEEKQTKYAGGIYHKTQIDLTYNSNHIEGSRLTHDQTRYIFETNTIGIENEVLNVDDVIETSNHFRCIDLIIDHAASTLSEHFIKKLHHILKTGTSDSRKDWFAVGGYKRLPNEVGGMQTSLPEEVADRMKALLSDYN
;
A
#
# COMPACT_ATOMS: atom_id res chain seq x y z
N ALA A 1 -41.98 18.01 -23.34
CA ALA A 1 -41.16 19.14 -23.78
C ALA A 1 -40.83 19.00 -25.25
N VAL A 2 -40.87 20.08 -26.01
CA VAL A 2 -40.52 20.11 -27.45
C VAL A 2 -39.40 21.12 -27.64
N LEU A 3 -38.37 20.79 -28.40
CA LEU A 3 -37.30 21.71 -28.74
C LEU A 3 -37.71 22.54 -29.96
N ILE A 4 -37.80 23.86 -29.80
CA ILE A 4 -38.08 24.79 -30.90
C ILE A 4 -36.86 25.71 -31.05
N GLY A 5 -36.09 25.52 -32.11
CA GLY A 5 -34.81 26.19 -32.28
C GLY A 5 -33.78 25.74 -31.24
N LYS A 6 -33.31 26.67 -30.42
CA LYS A 6 -32.34 26.38 -29.31
C LYS A 6 -33.02 26.37 -27.94
N THR A 7 -34.34 26.45 -27.82
CA THR A 7 -35.06 26.60 -26.58
C THR A 7 -36.05 25.45 -26.35
N TRP A 8 -36.03 24.88 -25.16
CA TRP A 8 -37.00 23.86 -24.75
C TRP A 8 -38.30 24.51 -24.30
N HIS A 9 -39.43 24.14 -24.92
CA HIS A 9 -40.76 24.54 -24.55
C HIS A 9 -41.46 23.42 -23.76
N ILE A 10 -41.86 23.72 -22.56
CA ILE A 10 -42.62 22.82 -21.67
C ILE A 10 -44.06 23.28 -21.68
N PRO A 11 -45.06 22.44 -22.01
CA PRO A 11 -46.47 22.80 -21.92
C PRO A 11 -46.86 23.23 -20.50
N GLU A 12 -47.75 24.20 -20.38
CA GLU A 12 -48.22 24.72 -19.07
C GLU A 12 -48.84 23.62 -18.18
N ASN A 13 -49.40 22.60 -18.79
CA ASN A 13 -50.02 21.46 -18.12
C ASN A 13 -49.12 20.26 -17.97
N ALA A 14 -47.81 20.42 -18.19
CA ALA A 14 -46.86 19.32 -18.03
C ALA A 14 -46.72 18.93 -16.56
N GLU A 15 -47.12 17.72 -16.24
CA GLU A 15 -46.88 17.17 -14.90
C GLU A 15 -45.35 17.00 -14.67
N LYS A 16 -44.94 17.45 -13.50
CA LYS A 16 -43.55 17.29 -13.07
C LYS A 16 -43.27 15.79 -12.94
N PRO A 17 -42.29 15.24 -13.66
CA PRO A 17 -41.97 13.83 -13.50
C PRO A 17 -41.67 13.53 -12.05
N ALA A 18 -42.26 12.48 -11.50
CA ALA A 18 -41.95 12.01 -10.16
C ALA A 18 -40.41 11.84 -10.04
N ARG A 19 -39.82 12.49 -9.03
CA ARG A 19 -38.41 12.24 -8.72
C ARG A 19 -38.30 10.75 -8.50
N SER A 20 -37.61 10.03 -9.42
CA SER A 20 -37.20 8.72 -9.10
C SER A 20 -36.39 8.82 -7.79
N ASN A 21 -36.83 8.13 -6.75
CA ASN A 21 -35.96 7.90 -5.59
C ASN A 21 -34.77 7.12 -6.12
N GLY A 22 -33.78 7.84 -6.64
CA GLY A 22 -32.54 7.26 -7.10
C GLY A 22 -32.04 6.40 -5.96
N LYS A 23 -31.81 5.10 -6.21
CA LYS A 23 -31.12 4.23 -5.26
C LYS A 23 -29.90 5.02 -4.84
N LYS A 24 -29.82 5.42 -3.54
CA LYS A 24 -28.64 6.08 -3.01
C LYS A 24 -27.47 5.16 -3.38
N THR A 25 -26.63 5.63 -4.28
CA THR A 25 -25.39 4.91 -4.60
C THR A 25 -24.66 4.73 -3.27
N PRO A 26 -24.34 3.52 -2.85
CA PRO A 26 -23.64 3.31 -1.57
C PRO A 26 -22.38 4.17 -1.59
N VAL A 27 -22.16 4.90 -0.50
CA VAL A 27 -20.94 5.73 -0.37
C VAL A 27 -19.76 4.78 -0.40
N LYS A 28 -18.90 4.91 -1.42
CA LYS A 28 -17.69 4.11 -1.52
C LYS A 28 -16.75 4.47 -0.37
N THR A 29 -16.30 3.50 0.38
CA THR A 29 -15.25 3.68 1.37
C THR A 29 -13.88 3.73 0.68
N LEU A 30 -12.87 4.30 1.34
CA LEU A 30 -11.50 4.30 0.83
C LEU A 30 -11.04 2.88 0.46
N LEU A 31 -11.30 1.91 1.34
CA LEU A 31 -10.93 0.52 1.09
C LEU A 31 -11.60 -0.05 -0.16
N SER A 32 -12.90 0.21 -0.35
CA SER A 32 -13.61 -0.28 -1.54
C SER A 32 -13.10 0.36 -2.83
N VAL A 33 -12.65 1.62 -2.79
CA VAL A 33 -12.02 2.27 -3.94
C VAL A 33 -10.65 1.65 -4.25
N LEU A 34 -9.81 1.47 -3.23
CA LEU A 34 -8.51 0.83 -3.40
C LEU A 34 -8.62 -0.59 -3.98
N GLN A 35 -9.58 -1.38 -3.50
CA GLN A 35 -9.85 -2.74 -4.00
C GLN A 35 -10.33 -2.74 -5.46
N GLU A 36 -11.25 -1.85 -5.81
CA GLU A 36 -11.76 -1.71 -7.18
C GLU A 36 -10.67 -1.28 -8.16
N GLU A 37 -9.87 -0.25 -7.80
CA GLU A 37 -8.79 0.25 -8.65
C GLU A 37 -7.66 -0.78 -8.80
N LYS A 38 -7.35 -1.54 -7.74
CA LYS A 38 -6.41 -2.67 -7.79
C LYS A 38 -6.88 -3.73 -8.77
N GLN A 39 -8.16 -4.15 -8.71
CA GLN A 39 -8.73 -5.16 -9.62
C GLN A 39 -8.75 -4.70 -11.06
N THR A 40 -9.12 -3.44 -11.30
CA THR A 40 -9.23 -2.88 -12.65
C THR A 40 -7.90 -2.39 -13.20
N LYS A 41 -6.84 -2.38 -12.39
CA LYS A 41 -5.52 -1.79 -12.72
C LYS A 41 -5.64 -0.35 -13.21
N TYR A 42 -6.52 0.43 -12.55
CA TYR A 42 -6.78 1.80 -12.95
C TYR A 42 -5.55 2.70 -12.72
N ALA A 43 -4.98 3.20 -13.83
CA ALA A 43 -3.82 4.08 -13.79
C ALA A 43 -4.21 5.50 -13.33
N GLY A 44 -3.38 6.10 -12.47
CA GLY A 44 -3.58 7.47 -11.97
C GLY A 44 -4.59 7.63 -10.85
N GLY A 45 -5.23 6.54 -10.39
CA GLY A 45 -6.13 6.53 -9.25
C GLY A 45 -5.40 6.59 -7.89
N ILE A 46 -6.18 6.49 -6.81
CA ILE A 46 -5.63 6.53 -5.45
C ILE A 46 -4.79 5.28 -5.14
N TYR A 47 -5.19 4.10 -5.63
CA TYR A 47 -4.40 2.89 -5.50
C TYR A 47 -3.03 3.04 -6.17
N HIS A 48 -3.01 3.51 -7.43
CA HIS A 48 -1.77 3.73 -8.18
C HIS A 48 -0.82 4.70 -7.47
N LYS A 49 -1.35 5.83 -6.98
CA LYS A 49 -0.58 6.80 -6.20
C LYS A 49 -0.09 6.22 -4.87
N THR A 50 -0.94 5.48 -4.16
CA THR A 50 -0.55 4.84 -2.90
C THR A 50 0.60 3.86 -3.11
N GLN A 51 0.56 3.05 -4.16
CA GLN A 51 1.65 2.13 -4.49
C GLN A 51 2.97 2.88 -4.68
N ILE A 52 2.99 3.94 -5.46
CA ILE A 52 4.22 4.68 -5.79
C ILE A 52 4.69 5.53 -4.60
N ASP A 53 3.80 6.40 -4.10
CA ASP A 53 4.19 7.42 -3.12
C ASP A 53 4.54 6.80 -1.75
N LEU A 54 3.73 5.84 -1.29
CA LEU A 54 3.99 5.17 -0.01
C LEU A 54 5.26 4.33 -0.08
N THR A 55 5.48 3.59 -1.17
CA THR A 55 6.69 2.80 -1.36
C THR A 55 7.92 3.68 -1.43
N TYR A 56 7.90 4.73 -2.24
CA TYR A 56 9.01 5.68 -2.31
C TYR A 56 9.35 6.28 -0.95
N ASN A 57 8.36 6.85 -0.26
CA ASN A 57 8.59 7.53 1.02
C ASN A 57 9.08 6.55 2.10
N SER A 58 8.48 5.36 2.20
CA SER A 58 8.88 4.36 3.19
C SER A 58 10.32 3.90 2.95
N ASN A 59 10.66 3.54 1.72
CA ASN A 59 12.00 3.07 1.40
C ASN A 59 13.05 4.18 1.52
N HIS A 60 12.69 5.42 1.19
CA HIS A 60 13.60 6.58 1.33
C HIS A 60 13.96 6.86 2.80
N ILE A 61 13.01 6.70 3.73
CA ILE A 61 13.25 6.79 5.18
C ILE A 61 14.23 5.71 5.63
N GLU A 62 14.17 4.52 5.05
CA GLU A 62 15.08 3.41 5.33
C GLU A 62 16.43 3.51 4.59
N GLY A 63 16.66 4.58 3.83
CA GLY A 63 17.93 4.89 3.18
C GLY A 63 18.06 4.44 1.72
N SER A 64 16.98 3.98 1.09
CA SER A 64 16.97 3.70 -0.34
C SER A 64 17.30 4.97 -1.16
N ARG A 65 18.11 4.77 -2.20
CA ARG A 65 18.53 5.83 -3.12
C ARG A 65 17.70 5.89 -4.39
N LEU A 66 16.70 5.02 -4.55
CA LEU A 66 15.81 5.10 -5.70
C LEU A 66 15.06 6.42 -5.71
N THR A 67 14.97 7.02 -6.88
CA THR A 67 14.14 8.22 -7.07
C THR A 67 12.66 7.85 -7.14
N HIS A 68 11.80 8.84 -6.98
CA HIS A 68 10.35 8.66 -7.14
C HIS A 68 9.99 8.12 -8.54
N ASP A 69 10.64 8.64 -9.59
CA ASP A 69 10.44 8.19 -10.96
C ASP A 69 10.92 6.74 -11.17
N GLN A 70 12.06 6.35 -10.60
CA GLN A 70 12.52 4.96 -10.65
C GLN A 70 11.54 4.03 -9.93
N THR A 71 11.02 4.42 -8.77
CA THR A 71 9.97 3.67 -8.06
C THR A 71 8.72 3.52 -8.93
N ARG A 72 8.29 4.59 -9.60
CA ARG A 72 7.17 4.57 -10.53
C ARG A 72 7.41 3.63 -11.72
N TYR A 73 8.59 3.69 -12.35
CA TYR A 73 8.92 2.80 -13.47
C TYR A 73 8.92 1.33 -13.05
N ILE A 74 9.45 1.00 -11.87
CA ILE A 74 9.39 -0.37 -11.36
C ILE A 74 7.93 -0.82 -11.23
N PHE A 75 7.06 0.02 -10.67
CA PHE A 75 5.65 -0.31 -10.49
C PHE A 75 4.89 -0.47 -11.82
N GLU A 76 5.03 0.52 -12.72
CA GLU A 76 4.24 0.59 -13.96
C GLU A 76 4.71 -0.39 -15.03
N THR A 77 6.03 -0.61 -15.13
CA THR A 77 6.62 -1.30 -16.28
C THR A 77 7.51 -2.49 -15.91
N ASN A 78 7.75 -2.71 -14.62
CA ASN A 78 8.72 -3.69 -14.11
C ASN A 78 10.12 -3.49 -14.73
N THR A 79 10.49 -2.25 -14.99
CA THR A 79 11.80 -1.84 -15.50
C THR A 79 12.42 -0.76 -14.63
N ILE A 80 13.71 -0.56 -14.74
CA ILE A 80 14.41 0.54 -14.10
C ILE A 80 15.33 1.20 -15.12
N GLY A 81 15.18 2.52 -15.26
CA GLY A 81 16.12 3.32 -16.06
C GLY A 81 17.34 3.68 -15.22
N ILE A 82 18.53 3.32 -15.71
CA ILE A 82 19.81 3.65 -15.10
C ILE A 82 20.63 4.41 -16.13
N GLU A 83 20.99 5.66 -15.84
CA GLU A 83 21.96 6.41 -16.61
C GLU A 83 23.13 6.74 -15.69
N ASN A 84 24.27 6.06 -15.89
CA ASN A 84 25.55 6.33 -15.20
C ASN A 84 25.51 6.27 -13.65
N GLU A 85 24.56 5.55 -13.07
CA GLU A 85 24.43 5.37 -11.62
C GLU A 85 24.60 3.91 -11.22
N VAL A 86 25.16 3.71 -10.01
CA VAL A 86 25.19 2.39 -9.38
C VAL A 86 24.01 2.30 -8.42
N LEU A 87 23.09 1.40 -8.70
CA LEU A 87 21.95 1.13 -7.83
C LEU A 87 22.25 -0.02 -6.89
N ASN A 88 21.77 0.08 -5.67
CA ASN A 88 21.73 -1.04 -4.75
C ASN A 88 20.64 -2.03 -5.17
N VAL A 89 21.01 -3.27 -5.39
CA VAL A 89 20.05 -4.33 -5.79
C VAL A 89 19.00 -4.56 -4.71
N ASP A 90 19.36 -4.43 -3.44
CA ASP A 90 18.42 -4.58 -2.33
C ASP A 90 17.32 -3.50 -2.38
N ASP A 91 17.64 -2.25 -2.76
CA ASP A 91 16.66 -1.19 -2.92
C ASP A 91 15.60 -1.55 -3.97
N VAL A 92 16.01 -2.15 -5.08
CA VAL A 92 15.11 -2.60 -6.16
C VAL A 92 14.22 -3.75 -5.69
N ILE A 93 14.81 -4.74 -5.02
CA ILE A 93 14.09 -5.90 -4.48
C ILE A 93 13.08 -5.46 -3.42
N GLU A 94 13.49 -4.63 -2.46
CA GLU A 94 12.61 -4.14 -1.40
C GLU A 94 11.48 -3.28 -1.97
N THR A 95 11.76 -2.44 -2.97
CA THR A 95 10.72 -1.66 -3.65
C THR A 95 9.68 -2.57 -4.30
N SER A 96 10.10 -3.57 -5.04
CA SER A 96 9.20 -4.54 -5.67
C SER A 96 8.41 -5.36 -4.63
N ASN A 97 9.05 -5.74 -3.53
CA ASN A 97 8.42 -6.44 -2.43
C ASN A 97 7.42 -5.56 -1.67
N HIS A 98 7.71 -4.25 -1.54
CA HIS A 98 6.85 -3.30 -0.85
C HIS A 98 5.49 -3.14 -1.57
N PHE A 99 5.47 -3.12 -2.90
CA PHE A 99 4.21 -3.14 -3.67
C PHE A 99 3.36 -4.37 -3.32
N ARG A 100 3.98 -5.54 -3.19
CA ARG A 100 3.29 -6.78 -2.79
C ARG A 100 2.77 -6.71 -1.35
N CYS A 101 3.50 -6.04 -0.45
CA CYS A 101 3.03 -5.81 0.91
C CYS A 101 1.80 -4.90 0.93
N ILE A 102 1.78 -3.81 0.16
CA ILE A 102 0.61 -2.91 0.06
C ILE A 102 -0.60 -3.68 -0.48
N ASP A 103 -0.42 -4.48 -1.52
CA ASP A 103 -1.48 -5.33 -2.06
C ASP A 103 -2.07 -6.28 -1.02
N LEU A 104 -1.21 -6.92 -0.24
CA LEU A 104 -1.63 -7.83 0.82
C LEU A 104 -2.37 -7.09 1.95
N ILE A 105 -1.93 -5.88 2.29
CA ILE A 105 -2.59 -5.03 3.29
C ILE A 105 -4.00 -4.65 2.81
N ILE A 106 -4.16 -4.23 1.56
CA ILE A 106 -5.47 -3.88 0.98
C ILE A 106 -6.42 -5.09 1.02
N ASP A 107 -5.93 -6.28 0.68
CA ASP A 107 -6.72 -7.51 0.67
C ASP A 107 -7.18 -7.94 2.08
N HIS A 108 -6.40 -7.61 3.11
CA HIS A 108 -6.65 -8.05 4.49
C HIS A 108 -7.06 -6.91 5.44
N ALA A 109 -7.30 -5.69 4.91
CA ALA A 109 -7.55 -4.50 5.72
C ALA A 109 -8.81 -4.59 6.60
N ALA A 110 -9.76 -5.48 6.29
CA ALA A 110 -10.94 -5.73 7.11
C ALA A 110 -10.72 -6.85 8.16
N SER A 111 -9.55 -7.46 8.18
CA SER A 111 -9.23 -8.54 9.12
C SER A 111 -8.56 -7.99 10.37
N THR A 112 -8.70 -8.69 11.49
CA THR A 112 -7.97 -8.39 12.72
C THR A 112 -6.47 -8.51 12.50
N LEU A 113 -5.71 -7.52 12.99
CA LEU A 113 -4.25 -7.54 12.91
C LEU A 113 -3.69 -8.68 13.76
N SER A 114 -2.80 -9.48 13.19
CA SER A 114 -2.20 -10.62 13.88
C SER A 114 -0.67 -10.61 13.78
N GLU A 115 -0.03 -11.23 14.75
CA GLU A 115 1.42 -11.47 14.74
C GLU A 115 1.86 -12.19 13.46
N HIS A 116 1.09 -13.19 13.04
CA HIS A 116 1.35 -13.93 11.80
C HIS A 116 1.35 -13.00 10.58
N PHE A 117 0.40 -12.07 10.51
CA PHE A 117 0.31 -11.13 9.39
C PHE A 117 1.50 -10.17 9.36
N ILE A 118 1.92 -9.64 10.50
CA ILE A 118 3.10 -8.76 10.63
C ILE A 118 4.37 -9.51 10.17
N LYS A 119 4.56 -10.74 10.65
CA LYS A 119 5.69 -11.59 10.25
C LYS A 119 5.67 -11.92 8.75
N LYS A 120 4.48 -12.13 8.18
CA LYS A 120 4.30 -12.36 6.74
C LYS A 120 4.70 -11.14 5.91
N LEU A 121 4.32 -9.92 6.33
CA LEU A 121 4.76 -8.69 5.67
C LEU A 121 6.28 -8.54 5.71
N HIS A 122 6.90 -8.75 6.88
CA HIS A 122 8.36 -8.74 7.01
C HIS A 122 9.04 -9.81 6.14
N HIS A 123 8.45 -11.01 6.08
CA HIS A 123 8.95 -12.07 5.21
C HIS A 123 8.94 -11.66 3.73
N ILE A 124 7.81 -11.11 3.25
CA ILE A 124 7.71 -10.65 1.86
C ILE A 124 8.71 -9.54 1.59
N LEU A 125 8.77 -8.54 2.47
CA LEU A 125 9.59 -7.34 2.28
C LEU A 125 11.08 -7.70 2.15
N LYS A 126 11.59 -8.56 3.01
CA LYS A 126 13.03 -8.89 3.09
C LYS A 126 13.44 -10.12 2.30
N THR A 127 12.50 -10.85 1.68
CA THR A 127 12.86 -12.00 0.84
C THR A 127 13.66 -11.57 -0.37
N GLY A 128 14.79 -12.24 -0.61
CA GLY A 128 15.68 -12.03 -1.76
C GLY A 128 16.72 -10.92 -1.56
N THR A 129 16.65 -10.15 -0.49
CA THR A 129 17.66 -9.14 -0.14
C THR A 129 18.96 -9.78 0.36
N SER A 130 20.03 -8.99 0.44
CA SER A 130 21.30 -9.44 1.03
C SER A 130 21.13 -9.83 2.50
N ASP A 131 20.25 -9.15 3.23
CA ASP A 131 19.91 -9.48 4.61
C ASP A 131 19.32 -10.89 4.76
N SER A 132 18.52 -11.35 3.79
CA SER A 132 17.92 -12.68 3.82
C SER A 132 18.94 -13.83 3.76
N ARG A 133 20.18 -13.53 3.41
CA ARG A 133 21.31 -14.50 3.35
C ARG A 133 22.14 -14.54 4.62
N LYS A 134 21.85 -13.68 5.60
CA LYS A 134 22.57 -13.62 6.87
C LYS A 134 21.95 -14.58 7.89
N ASP A 135 22.71 -15.48 8.45
CA ASP A 135 22.21 -16.52 9.39
C ASP A 135 21.53 -15.94 10.64
N TRP A 136 21.94 -14.74 11.05
CA TRP A 136 21.40 -14.07 12.23
C TRP A 136 20.13 -13.26 11.93
N PHE A 137 19.85 -12.97 10.64
CA PHE A 137 18.69 -12.19 10.23
C PHE A 137 17.47 -13.10 10.00
N ALA A 138 16.50 -13.03 10.89
CA ALA A 138 15.32 -13.89 10.83
C ALA A 138 14.23 -13.29 9.94
N VAL A 139 14.28 -13.56 8.62
CA VAL A 139 13.25 -13.13 7.66
C VAL A 139 11.89 -13.70 8.08
N GLY A 140 10.91 -12.81 8.35
CA GLY A 140 9.59 -13.20 8.85
C GLY A 140 9.58 -13.66 10.31
N GLY A 141 10.67 -13.46 11.03
CA GLY A 141 10.80 -13.79 12.44
C GLY A 141 11.12 -12.56 13.29
N TYR A 142 11.23 -12.78 14.59
CA TYR A 142 11.75 -11.77 15.50
C TYR A 142 13.28 -11.73 15.47
N LYS A 143 13.84 -10.58 15.81
CA LYS A 143 15.28 -10.40 15.91
C LYS A 143 15.90 -11.40 16.89
N ARG A 144 17.10 -11.84 16.59
CA ARG A 144 17.89 -12.77 17.43
C ARG A 144 19.01 -12.06 18.19
N LEU A 145 19.33 -10.83 17.78
CA LEU A 145 20.38 -10.02 18.38
C LEU A 145 19.79 -8.71 18.91
N PRO A 146 20.33 -8.15 20.01
CA PRO A 146 20.01 -6.79 20.44
C PRO A 146 20.32 -5.79 19.33
N ASN A 147 19.55 -4.71 19.25
CA ASN A 147 19.81 -3.62 18.32
C ASN A 147 19.42 -2.27 18.95
N GLU A 148 19.92 -1.20 18.37
CA GLU A 148 19.67 0.18 18.76
C GLU A 148 19.05 0.95 17.60
N VAL A 149 18.25 1.96 17.91
CA VAL A 149 17.70 2.91 16.96
C VAL A 149 17.92 4.31 17.52
N GLY A 150 18.64 5.15 16.77
CA GLY A 150 18.92 6.52 17.21
C GLY A 150 19.67 6.62 18.54
N GLY A 151 20.56 5.64 18.86
CA GLY A 151 21.29 5.59 20.12
C GLY A 151 20.48 5.07 21.31
N MET A 152 19.23 4.67 21.10
CA MET A 152 18.38 4.06 22.13
C MET A 152 18.30 2.55 21.95
N GLN A 153 18.53 1.81 23.04
CA GLN A 153 18.37 0.36 23.03
C GLN A 153 16.90 -0.02 22.85
N THR A 154 16.62 -0.91 21.92
CA THR A 154 15.28 -1.44 21.71
C THR A 154 15.00 -2.63 22.64
N SER A 155 13.76 -3.13 22.67
CA SER A 155 13.42 -4.34 23.45
C SER A 155 14.40 -5.48 23.19
N LEU A 156 14.77 -6.22 24.21
CA LEU A 156 15.64 -7.39 24.07
C LEU A 156 14.96 -8.50 23.25
N PRO A 157 15.71 -9.34 22.53
CA PRO A 157 15.14 -10.40 21.68
C PRO A 157 14.12 -11.30 22.41
N GLU A 158 14.41 -11.67 23.66
CA GLU A 158 13.55 -12.49 24.51
C GLU A 158 12.25 -11.81 24.93
N GLU A 159 12.21 -10.49 24.94
CA GLU A 159 11.02 -9.71 25.32
C GLU A 159 10.06 -9.45 24.13
N VAL A 160 10.56 -9.55 22.89
CA VAL A 160 9.81 -9.09 21.71
C VAL A 160 8.48 -9.82 21.56
N ALA A 161 8.46 -11.14 21.80
CA ALA A 161 7.25 -11.93 21.63
C ALA A 161 6.13 -11.51 22.58
N ASP A 162 6.44 -11.26 23.85
CA ASP A 162 5.44 -10.87 24.83
C ASP A 162 5.00 -9.41 24.64
N ARG A 163 5.92 -8.51 24.29
CA ARG A 163 5.59 -7.13 23.94
C ARG A 163 4.71 -7.05 22.70
N MET A 164 4.92 -7.91 21.70
CA MET A 164 4.07 -7.98 20.51
C MET A 164 2.65 -8.48 20.84
N LYS A 165 2.52 -9.47 21.72
CA LYS A 165 1.19 -9.93 22.18
C LYS A 165 0.44 -8.82 22.90
N ALA A 166 1.11 -8.08 23.80
CA ALA A 166 0.53 -6.95 24.51
C ALA A 166 0.07 -5.87 23.51
N LEU A 167 0.94 -5.47 22.57
CA LEU A 167 0.62 -4.51 21.52
C LEU A 167 -0.62 -4.90 20.70
N LEU A 168 -0.71 -6.15 20.30
CA LEU A 168 -1.85 -6.64 19.52
C LEU A 168 -3.14 -6.72 20.36
N SER A 169 -3.02 -7.01 21.65
CA SER A 169 -4.17 -6.97 22.56
C SER A 169 -4.72 -5.56 22.74
N ASP A 170 -3.84 -4.55 22.78
CA ASP A 170 -4.23 -3.16 22.94
C ASP A 170 -4.78 -2.56 21.62
N TYR A 171 -4.33 -3.07 20.47
CA TYR A 171 -4.72 -2.58 19.14
C TYR A 171 -6.08 -3.12 18.68
N ASN A 172 -6.43 -4.37 18.97
CA ASN A 172 -7.63 -5.07 18.51
C ASN A 172 -8.81 -4.95 19.47
#